data_4255a65968ee56ba198317c20916ee6a
#
_entry.id   4255a65968ee56ba198317c20916ee6a
#
_cell.length_a   1.000
_cell.length_b   1.000
_cell.length_c   1.000
_cell.angle_alpha   90.00
_cell.angle_beta   90.00
_cell.angle_gamma   90.00
#
_symmetry.space_group_name_H-M   'P 1'
#
loop_
_entity.id
_entity.type
_entity.pdbx_description
1 polymer ?
#
loop_
_entity_poly.entity_id
_entity_poly.type
_entity_poly.pdbx_seq_one_letter_code
_entity_poly.pdbx_strand_id
1 'polypeptide(L)'
;NQKFKDFEYIVIDGGSTDGTLEIINNNLDIIDKWKSEKDLGIYDAMNKGIKLCEGDYIGMLNSGDKYMINGLEIVHNYLINKKFDFIFGSVMKKILRHGYRKYRILWNFDFYGSHSSGFFIKRESQNRLGKYNLKYKISSDYDLFYRMIIKEKMVGVSTKKQEIIGSFKSGSYSSKFSFLQ
;
A
#
# COMPACT_ATOMS: atom_id res chain seq x y z
N ASN A 1 -9.31 14.50 -0.35
CA ASN A 1 -10.49 14.80 -1.20
C ASN A 1 -10.96 13.57 -2.00
N GLN A 2 -11.23 12.44 -1.32
CA GLN A 2 -11.84 11.26 -1.97
C GLN A 2 -13.37 11.44 -2.08
N LYS A 3 -13.98 10.93 -3.18
CA LYS A 3 -15.45 10.87 -3.31
C LYS A 3 -16.04 9.83 -2.35
N PHE A 4 -15.43 8.66 -2.28
CA PHE A 4 -15.76 7.62 -1.31
C PHE A 4 -15.39 8.11 0.09
N LYS A 5 -16.28 7.93 1.09
CA LYS A 5 -16.13 8.47 2.44
C LYS A 5 -16.03 7.41 3.54
N ASP A 6 -16.40 6.18 3.23
CA ASP A 6 -16.36 5.08 4.19
C ASP A 6 -14.93 4.48 4.26
N PHE A 7 -14.01 5.24 4.82
CA PHE A 7 -12.62 4.82 5.08
C PHE A 7 -12.07 5.50 6.34
N GLU A 8 -11.17 4.83 7.03
CA GLU A 8 -10.36 5.41 8.09
C GLU A 8 -9.00 5.88 7.53
N TYR A 9 -8.57 7.05 7.95
CA TYR A 9 -7.29 7.63 7.58
C TYR A 9 -6.31 7.55 8.75
N ILE A 10 -5.30 6.68 8.62
CA ILE A 10 -4.30 6.42 9.66
C ILE A 10 -2.95 6.97 9.21
N VAL A 11 -2.33 7.81 10.04
CA VAL A 11 -1.01 8.39 9.78
C VAL A 11 0.03 7.79 10.70
N ILE A 12 1.10 7.25 10.13
CA ILE A 12 2.28 6.78 10.88
C ILE A 12 3.46 7.65 10.50
N ASP A 13 4.00 8.34 11.48
CA ASP A 13 5.20 9.16 11.37
C ASP A 13 6.39 8.47 12.05
N GLY A 14 7.53 8.41 11.37
CA GLY A 14 8.75 7.75 11.82
C GLY A 14 9.60 8.56 12.81
N GLY A 15 9.02 9.56 13.47
CA GLY A 15 9.73 10.45 14.37
C GLY A 15 10.34 11.65 13.63
N SER A 16 9.60 12.30 12.77
CA SER A 16 10.04 13.45 11.98
C SER A 16 10.33 14.67 12.86
N THR A 17 11.33 15.48 12.43
CA THR A 17 11.75 16.71 13.10
C THR A 17 11.66 17.94 12.19
N ASP A 18 10.99 17.84 11.06
CA ASP A 18 10.95 18.80 9.96
C ASP A 18 9.60 19.57 9.84
N GLY A 19 8.82 19.62 10.92
CA GLY A 19 7.48 20.23 10.91
C GLY A 19 6.34 19.30 10.52
N THR A 20 6.62 18.02 10.20
CA THR A 20 5.58 17.03 9.87
C THR A 20 4.53 16.88 10.98
N LEU A 21 4.95 16.90 12.25
CA LEU A 21 4.04 16.81 13.41
C LEU A 21 3.08 17.99 13.51
N GLU A 22 3.53 19.20 13.16
CA GLU A 22 2.68 20.37 13.10
C GLU A 22 1.60 20.22 12.02
N ILE A 23 1.98 19.68 10.84
CA ILE A 23 1.03 19.40 9.77
C ILE A 23 0.00 18.35 10.23
N ILE A 24 0.41 17.29 10.91
CA ILE A 24 -0.50 16.27 11.46
C ILE A 24 -1.48 16.92 12.43
N ASN A 25 -0.97 17.71 13.40
CA ASN A 25 -1.80 18.38 14.40
C ASN A 25 -2.81 19.36 13.79
N ASN A 26 -2.45 20.05 12.71
CA ASN A 26 -3.33 20.97 12.01
C ASN A 26 -4.39 20.28 11.13
N ASN A 27 -4.37 18.94 11.03
CA ASN A 27 -5.29 18.15 10.20
C ASN A 27 -5.96 17.00 10.98
N LEU A 28 -6.06 17.10 12.30
CA LEU A 28 -6.69 16.07 13.14
C LEU A 28 -8.19 15.92 12.89
N ASP A 29 -8.82 16.88 12.24
CA ASP A 29 -10.23 16.84 11.81
C ASP A 29 -10.49 15.81 10.71
N ILE A 30 -9.44 15.41 9.98
CA ILE A 30 -9.53 14.42 8.89
C ILE A 30 -8.70 13.16 9.12
N ILE A 31 -7.94 13.10 10.21
CA ILE A 31 -7.11 11.94 10.58
C ILE A 31 -7.81 11.18 11.71
N ASP A 32 -8.22 9.94 11.44
CA ASP A 32 -8.92 9.13 12.43
C ASP A 32 -7.97 8.60 13.51
N LYS A 33 -6.77 8.20 13.12
CA LYS A 33 -5.75 7.69 14.03
C LYS A 33 -4.37 8.13 13.57
N TRP A 34 -3.47 8.41 14.50
CA TRP A 34 -2.08 8.67 14.17
C TRP A 34 -1.12 8.20 15.25
N LYS A 35 0.14 7.98 14.87
CA LYS A 35 1.22 7.66 15.77
C LYS A 35 2.52 8.21 15.23
N SER A 36 3.29 8.91 16.09
CA SER A 36 4.66 9.34 15.81
C SER A 36 5.61 8.67 16.78
N GLU A 37 6.49 7.88 16.26
CA GLU A 37 7.60 7.25 16.99
C GLU A 37 8.68 6.79 16.01
N LYS A 38 9.92 6.75 16.47
CA LYS A 38 11.04 6.25 15.66
C LYS A 38 10.73 4.86 15.12
N ASP A 39 10.95 4.64 13.83
CA ASP A 39 10.78 3.37 13.16
C ASP A 39 12.13 2.79 12.67
N LEU A 40 12.10 1.52 12.27
CA LEU A 40 13.20 0.78 11.68
C LEU A 40 13.17 0.81 10.13
N GLY A 41 12.42 1.75 9.56
CA GLY A 41 12.21 1.94 8.13
C GLY A 41 10.75 1.72 7.71
N ILE A 42 10.48 1.91 6.42
CA ILE A 42 9.13 1.97 5.85
C ILE A 42 8.24 0.75 6.21
N TYR A 43 8.81 -0.45 6.26
CA TYR A 43 8.03 -1.66 6.57
C TYR A 43 7.67 -1.76 8.06
N ASP A 44 8.46 -1.15 8.95
CA ASP A 44 8.08 -1.03 10.36
C ASP A 44 6.93 -0.03 10.54
N ALA A 45 6.99 1.11 9.85
CA ALA A 45 5.88 2.05 9.80
C ALA A 45 4.60 1.39 9.25
N MET A 46 4.70 0.64 8.14
CA MET A 46 3.57 -0.13 7.59
C MET A 46 3.02 -1.14 8.60
N ASN A 47 3.87 -1.88 9.30
CA ASN A 47 3.45 -2.83 10.33
C ASN A 47 2.76 -2.15 11.52
N LYS A 48 3.17 -0.93 11.89
CA LYS A 48 2.50 -0.13 12.92
C LYS A 48 1.12 0.32 12.44
N GLY A 49 1.02 0.79 11.19
CA GLY A 49 -0.26 1.17 10.58
C GLY A 49 -1.25 0.01 10.50
N ILE A 50 -0.82 -1.17 10.03
CA ILE A 50 -1.65 -2.39 9.97
C ILE A 50 -2.27 -2.73 11.32
N LYS A 51 -1.55 -2.55 12.42
CA LYS A 51 -2.06 -2.83 13.77
C LYS A 51 -3.19 -1.90 14.20
N LEU A 52 -3.26 -0.70 13.66
CA LEU A 52 -4.27 0.30 13.98
C LEU A 52 -5.51 0.23 13.09
N CYS A 53 -5.41 -0.51 11.96
CA CYS A 53 -6.50 -0.64 11.00
C CYS A 53 -7.66 -1.46 11.55
N GLU A 54 -8.88 -0.95 11.40
CA GLU A 54 -10.14 -1.61 11.78
C GLU A 54 -11.03 -1.89 10.56
N GLY A 55 -10.82 -1.19 9.44
CA GLY A 55 -11.55 -1.38 8.19
C GLY A 55 -11.40 -2.79 7.60
N ASP A 56 -12.30 -3.16 6.71
CA ASP A 56 -12.31 -4.48 6.04
C ASP A 56 -11.11 -4.68 5.11
N TYR A 57 -10.60 -3.61 4.51
CA TYR A 57 -9.46 -3.62 3.59
C TYR A 57 -8.41 -2.58 3.97
N ILE A 58 -7.16 -2.91 3.77
CA ILE A 58 -6.00 -2.07 4.08
C ILE A 58 -5.33 -1.65 2.78
N GLY A 59 -5.16 -0.34 2.58
CA GLY A 59 -4.35 0.24 1.52
C GLY A 59 -3.17 1.01 2.10
N MET A 60 -2.06 1.05 1.37
CA MET A 60 -0.84 1.74 1.79
C MET A 60 -0.59 2.95 0.89
N LEU A 61 -0.38 4.11 1.51
CA LEU A 61 -0.04 5.34 0.81
C LEU A 61 1.23 5.94 1.41
N ASN A 62 2.33 5.90 0.66
CA ASN A 62 3.59 6.45 1.13
C ASN A 62 3.61 7.99 0.98
N SER A 63 4.44 8.65 1.78
CA SER A 63 4.65 10.09 1.67
C SER A 63 5.00 10.49 0.22
N GLY A 64 4.29 11.49 -0.30
CA GLY A 64 4.42 11.98 -1.68
C GLY A 64 3.58 11.26 -2.72
N ASP A 65 2.98 10.11 -2.40
CA ASP A 65 2.02 9.43 -3.26
C ASP A 65 0.60 10.02 -3.07
N LYS A 66 -0.28 9.79 -4.04
CA LYS A 66 -1.66 10.31 -4.01
C LYS A 66 -2.64 9.27 -4.56
N TYR A 67 -3.80 9.15 -3.94
CA TYR A 67 -4.96 8.54 -4.59
C TYR A 67 -5.65 9.54 -5.53
N MET A 68 -6.15 9.04 -6.65
CA MET A 68 -7.05 9.80 -7.52
C MET A 68 -8.37 10.04 -6.80
N ILE A 69 -9.09 11.12 -7.16
CA ILE A 69 -10.31 11.54 -6.46
C ILE A 69 -11.40 10.45 -6.36
N ASN A 70 -11.44 9.54 -7.32
CA ASN A 70 -12.33 8.37 -7.36
C ASN A 70 -11.58 7.05 -7.06
N GLY A 71 -10.33 7.12 -6.61
CA GLY A 71 -9.49 5.93 -6.46
C GLY A 71 -10.05 4.91 -5.48
N LEU A 72 -10.47 5.35 -4.30
CA LEU A 72 -11.07 4.47 -3.29
C LEU A 72 -12.45 3.94 -3.71
N GLU A 73 -13.24 4.73 -4.43
CA GLU A 73 -14.52 4.30 -4.99
C GLU A 73 -14.34 3.14 -6.00
N ILE A 74 -13.34 3.26 -6.90
CA ILE A 74 -12.98 2.18 -7.83
C ILE A 74 -12.61 0.92 -7.05
N VAL A 75 -11.72 1.02 -6.06
CA VAL A 75 -11.31 -0.11 -5.23
C VAL A 75 -12.51 -0.74 -4.53
N HIS A 76 -13.37 0.07 -3.91
CA HIS A 76 -14.58 -0.39 -3.22
C HIS A 76 -15.48 -1.22 -4.15
N ASN A 77 -15.72 -0.77 -5.39
CA ASN A 77 -16.57 -1.48 -6.35
C ASN A 77 -16.06 -2.89 -6.70
N TYR A 78 -14.73 -3.12 -6.65
CA TYR A 78 -14.16 -4.47 -6.82
C TYR A 78 -14.29 -5.32 -5.55
N LEU A 79 -14.27 -4.70 -4.38
CA LEU A 79 -14.14 -5.38 -3.10
C LEU A 79 -15.47 -5.57 -2.36
N ILE A 80 -16.53 -4.87 -2.76
CA ILE A 80 -17.85 -4.89 -2.10
C ILE A 80 -18.43 -6.30 -1.97
N ASN A 81 -18.17 -7.18 -2.94
CA ASN A 81 -18.65 -8.56 -2.91
C ASN A 81 -17.74 -9.51 -2.10
N LYS A 82 -16.67 -9.00 -1.49
CA LYS A 82 -15.71 -9.72 -0.65
C LYS A 82 -15.14 -11.02 -1.25
N LYS A 83 -15.14 -11.16 -2.59
CA LYS A 83 -14.66 -12.35 -3.33
C LYS A 83 -13.13 -12.43 -3.40
N PHE A 84 -12.44 -11.32 -3.22
CA PHE A 84 -11.01 -11.22 -3.40
C PHE A 84 -10.31 -10.93 -2.08
N ASP A 85 -9.16 -11.58 -1.89
CA ASP A 85 -8.28 -11.32 -0.76
C ASP A 85 -7.49 -10.02 -0.94
N PHE A 86 -7.16 -9.68 -2.20
CA PHE A 86 -6.38 -8.48 -2.52
C PHE A 86 -6.69 -7.94 -3.92
N ILE A 87 -6.28 -6.69 -4.15
CA ILE A 87 -6.39 -6.01 -5.44
C ILE A 87 -5.10 -5.26 -5.76
N PHE A 88 -4.72 -5.28 -7.05
CA PHE A 88 -3.72 -4.40 -7.62
C PHE A 88 -4.38 -3.46 -8.63
N GLY A 89 -4.49 -2.19 -8.27
CA GLY A 89 -5.01 -1.14 -9.13
C GLY A 89 -3.95 -0.55 -10.05
N SER A 90 -4.40 0.10 -11.12
CA SER A 90 -3.53 0.88 -11.98
C SER A 90 -3.05 2.15 -11.28
N VAL A 91 -1.76 2.47 -11.39
CA VAL A 91 -1.17 3.69 -10.84
C VAL A 91 -0.35 4.43 -11.89
N MET A 92 -0.35 5.76 -11.81
CA MET A 92 0.39 6.63 -12.71
C MET A 92 1.73 7.06 -12.09
N LYS A 93 2.80 6.92 -12.87
CA LYS A 93 4.08 7.58 -12.66
C LYS A 93 4.34 8.48 -13.88
N LYS A 94 5.49 8.41 -14.51
CA LYS A 94 5.70 8.92 -15.88
C LYS A 94 4.98 8.06 -16.91
N ILE A 95 4.87 6.77 -16.63
CA ILE A 95 4.14 5.77 -17.42
C ILE A 95 3.11 5.07 -16.53
N LEU A 96 2.05 4.56 -17.15
CA LEU A 96 1.04 3.77 -16.45
C LEU A 96 1.62 2.44 -16.00
N ARG A 97 1.45 2.15 -14.71
CA ARG A 97 1.75 0.86 -14.09
C ARG A 97 0.44 0.14 -13.80
N HIS A 98 0.34 -1.11 -14.18
CA HIS A 98 -0.94 -1.83 -14.11
C HIS A 98 -0.79 -3.26 -13.63
N GLY A 99 -1.61 -3.63 -12.67
CA GLY A 99 -1.91 -4.98 -12.25
C GLY A 99 -0.72 -5.79 -11.75
N TYR A 100 -0.90 -7.09 -11.74
CA TYR A 100 0.12 -8.07 -11.40
C TYR A 100 0.04 -9.29 -12.33
N ARG A 101 1.11 -10.09 -12.38
CA ARG A 101 1.20 -11.31 -13.18
C ARG A 101 1.60 -12.48 -12.28
N LYS A 102 0.61 -13.25 -11.83
CA LYS A 102 0.78 -14.34 -10.86
C LYS A 102 1.93 -15.30 -11.22
N TYR A 103 2.06 -15.67 -12.50
CA TYR A 103 3.10 -16.61 -12.95
C TYR A 103 4.52 -16.05 -12.87
N ARG A 104 4.70 -14.73 -12.77
CA ARG A 104 6.03 -14.09 -12.72
C ARG A 104 6.63 -14.04 -11.32
N ILE A 105 5.86 -14.30 -10.26
CA ILE A 105 6.36 -14.23 -8.89
C ILE A 105 7.52 -15.20 -8.62
N LEU A 106 7.60 -16.30 -9.38
CA LEU A 106 8.67 -17.30 -9.25
C LEU A 106 9.89 -17.05 -10.15
N TRP A 107 9.75 -16.18 -11.15
CA TRP A 107 10.73 -16.06 -12.23
C TRP A 107 11.35 -14.68 -12.36
N ASN A 108 10.68 -13.64 -11.85
CA ASN A 108 11.09 -12.28 -12.14
C ASN A 108 10.56 -11.32 -11.07
N PHE A 109 11.38 -10.33 -10.67
CA PHE A 109 10.99 -9.23 -9.79
C PHE A 109 9.90 -8.32 -10.38
N ASP A 110 9.56 -8.44 -11.66
CA ASP A 110 8.50 -7.70 -12.35
C ASP A 110 7.15 -8.44 -12.33
N PHE A 111 6.80 -9.13 -11.23
CA PHE A 111 5.53 -9.84 -11.15
C PHE A 111 4.33 -8.90 -10.96
N TYR A 112 4.53 -7.75 -10.33
CA TYR A 112 3.50 -6.73 -10.26
C TYR A 112 3.97 -5.44 -10.94
N GLY A 113 3.18 -4.98 -11.90
CA GLY A 113 3.46 -3.75 -12.63
C GLY A 113 2.97 -2.51 -11.90
N SER A 114 2.11 -2.67 -10.87
CA SER A 114 1.55 -1.60 -10.05
C SER A 114 2.58 -1.07 -9.04
N HIS A 115 2.14 -0.37 -8.00
CA HIS A 115 2.94 0.19 -6.91
C HIS A 115 2.23 -0.06 -5.59
N SER A 116 2.91 0.12 -4.44
CA SER A 116 2.30 -0.02 -3.12
C SER A 116 1.01 0.79 -2.97
N SER A 117 0.97 2.01 -3.51
CA SER A 117 -0.26 2.82 -3.57
C SER A 117 -1.38 2.24 -4.45
N GLY A 118 -1.11 1.20 -5.22
CA GLY A 118 -2.10 0.42 -5.98
C GLY A 118 -2.54 -0.86 -5.30
N PHE A 119 -1.95 -1.21 -4.16
CA PHE A 119 -2.21 -2.46 -3.47
C PHE A 119 -3.17 -2.29 -2.29
N PHE A 120 -4.23 -3.11 -2.28
CA PHE A 120 -5.14 -3.25 -1.15
C PHE A 120 -5.31 -4.72 -0.81
N ILE A 121 -5.40 -5.03 0.47
CA ILE A 121 -5.55 -6.39 0.98
C ILE A 121 -6.66 -6.45 2.03
N LYS A 122 -7.44 -7.52 2.03
CA LYS A 122 -8.43 -7.79 3.07
C LYS A 122 -7.74 -7.90 4.42
N ARG A 123 -8.23 -7.20 5.45
CA ARG A 123 -7.62 -7.17 6.78
C ARG A 123 -7.47 -8.58 7.38
N GLU A 124 -8.48 -9.42 7.22
CA GLU A 124 -8.43 -10.82 7.64
C GLU A 124 -7.29 -11.59 6.95
N SER A 125 -7.11 -11.39 5.64
CA SER A 125 -6.04 -12.00 4.86
C SER A 125 -4.66 -11.47 5.28
N GLN A 126 -4.54 -10.16 5.57
CA GLN A 126 -3.33 -9.56 6.14
C GLN A 126 -2.98 -10.14 7.51
N ASN A 127 -3.96 -10.33 8.37
CA ASN A 127 -3.75 -10.94 9.69
C ASN A 127 -3.25 -12.38 9.59
N ARG A 128 -3.77 -13.16 8.64
CA ARG A 128 -3.31 -14.53 8.35
C ARG A 128 -1.89 -14.56 7.80
N LEU A 129 -1.52 -13.63 6.91
CA LEU A 129 -0.16 -13.49 6.38
C LEU A 129 0.85 -13.03 7.43
N GLY A 130 0.40 -12.29 8.45
CA GLY A 130 1.26 -11.62 9.39
C GLY A 130 1.89 -10.35 8.82
N LYS A 131 2.99 -9.93 9.43
CA LYS A 131 3.65 -8.66 9.18
C LYS A 131 4.58 -8.68 7.97
N TYR A 132 4.96 -7.48 7.48
CA TYR A 132 6.15 -7.30 6.66
C TYR A 132 7.39 -7.75 7.43
N ASN A 133 8.28 -8.49 6.76
CA ASN A 133 9.50 -9.01 7.37
C ASN A 133 10.60 -7.94 7.41
N LEU A 134 10.95 -7.47 8.59
CA LEU A 134 11.91 -6.37 8.78
C LEU A 134 13.37 -6.76 8.46
N LYS A 135 13.65 -8.04 8.21
CA LYS A 135 14.96 -8.48 7.71
C LYS A 135 15.24 -7.97 6.30
N TYR A 136 14.19 -7.75 5.50
CA TYR A 136 14.29 -7.21 4.15
C TYR A 136 14.05 -5.70 4.14
N LYS A 137 15.12 -4.92 4.04
CA LYS A 137 15.02 -3.45 4.06
C LYS A 137 14.35 -2.84 2.83
N ILE A 138 14.38 -3.53 1.68
CA ILE A 138 13.93 -3.00 0.39
C ILE A 138 12.84 -3.86 -0.26
N SER A 139 12.82 -5.16 -0.04
CA SER A 139 11.98 -6.14 -0.76
C SER A 139 11.01 -6.92 0.13
N SER A 140 10.63 -6.38 1.30
CA SER A 140 9.68 -7.04 2.18
C SER A 140 8.26 -7.10 1.61
N ASP A 141 7.92 -6.20 0.69
CA ASP A 141 6.70 -6.28 -0.12
C ASP A 141 6.70 -7.53 -1.00
N TYR A 142 7.85 -7.84 -1.64
CA TYR A 142 7.97 -9.06 -2.44
C TYR A 142 7.82 -10.33 -1.59
N ASP A 143 8.43 -10.38 -0.42
CA ASP A 143 8.24 -11.48 0.54
C ASP A 143 6.75 -11.63 0.93
N LEU A 144 6.07 -10.54 1.23
CA LEU A 144 4.65 -10.55 1.55
C LEU A 144 3.83 -11.12 0.37
N PHE A 145 4.08 -10.65 -0.84
CA PHE A 145 3.36 -11.11 -2.04
C PHE A 145 3.66 -12.57 -2.37
N TYR A 146 4.89 -13.02 -2.16
CA TYR A 146 5.25 -14.44 -2.32
C TYR A 146 4.46 -15.31 -1.33
N ARG A 147 4.41 -14.93 -0.05
CA ARG A 147 3.61 -15.63 0.96
C ARG A 147 2.13 -15.63 0.59
N MET A 148 1.60 -14.50 0.20
CA MET A 148 0.21 -14.29 -0.20
C MET A 148 -0.22 -15.17 -1.38
N ILE A 149 0.56 -15.17 -2.45
CA ILE A 149 0.17 -15.81 -3.72
C ILE A 149 0.57 -17.27 -3.77
N ILE A 150 1.77 -17.62 -3.29
CA ILE A 150 2.33 -18.97 -3.45
C ILE A 150 1.98 -19.83 -2.24
N LYS A 151 2.22 -19.35 -1.03
CA LYS A 151 2.00 -20.17 0.17
C LYS A 151 0.52 -20.22 0.54
N GLU A 152 -0.13 -19.08 0.66
CA GLU A 152 -1.53 -18.98 1.09
C GLU A 152 -2.54 -19.11 -0.06
N LYS A 153 -2.07 -19.11 -1.32
CA LYS A 153 -2.90 -19.24 -2.53
C LYS A 153 -4.08 -18.28 -2.58
N MET A 154 -3.91 -17.09 -2.04
CA MET A 154 -4.95 -16.06 -1.97
C MET A 154 -5.42 -15.64 -3.36
N VAL A 155 -6.69 -15.27 -3.46
CA VAL A 155 -7.33 -14.87 -4.72
C VAL A 155 -7.29 -13.35 -4.85
N GLY A 156 -6.65 -12.88 -5.92
CA GLY A 156 -6.54 -11.45 -6.20
C GLY A 156 -7.15 -11.04 -7.52
N VAL A 157 -7.37 -9.75 -7.68
CA VAL A 157 -7.87 -9.12 -8.90
C VAL A 157 -7.02 -7.90 -9.27
N SER A 158 -6.99 -7.55 -10.54
CA SER A 158 -6.50 -6.25 -11.01
C SER A 158 -7.67 -5.37 -11.46
N THR A 159 -7.59 -4.06 -11.22
CA THR A 159 -8.54 -3.12 -11.86
C THR A 159 -8.36 -3.16 -13.38
N LYS A 160 -9.31 -2.61 -14.13
CA LYS A 160 -9.09 -2.37 -15.57
C LYS A 160 -7.95 -1.38 -15.76
N LYS A 161 -7.21 -1.50 -16.86
CA LYS A 161 -6.02 -0.70 -17.14
C LYS A 161 -6.27 0.82 -17.07
N GLN A 162 -7.42 1.26 -17.54
CA GLN A 162 -7.85 2.67 -17.55
C GLN A 162 -8.35 3.18 -16.19
N GLU A 163 -8.62 2.30 -15.25
CA GLU A 163 -9.06 2.67 -13.90
C GLU A 163 -7.86 2.98 -13.02
N ILE A 164 -7.38 4.22 -13.13
CA ILE A 164 -6.20 4.70 -12.41
C ILE A 164 -6.64 5.11 -11.01
N ILE A 165 -6.14 4.40 -9.99
CA ILE A 165 -6.52 4.64 -8.60
C ILE A 165 -5.56 5.55 -7.84
N GLY A 166 -4.34 5.72 -8.33
CA GLY A 166 -3.34 6.54 -7.65
C GLY A 166 -2.22 7.00 -8.56
N SER A 167 -1.38 7.87 -8.02
CA SER A 167 -0.14 8.31 -8.64
C SER A 167 0.98 8.37 -7.61
N PHE A 168 2.22 8.16 -8.06
CA PHE A 168 3.39 8.20 -7.21
C PHE A 168 4.54 8.98 -7.85
N LYS A 169 5.37 9.63 -7.01
CA LYS A 169 6.52 10.42 -7.45
C LYS A 169 7.75 9.53 -7.65
N SER A 170 8.63 9.94 -8.59
CA SER A 170 9.99 9.38 -8.70
C SER A 170 10.83 9.85 -7.51
N GLY A 171 11.69 8.98 -6.97
CA GLY A 171 12.60 9.33 -5.87
C GLY A 171 12.23 8.71 -4.53
N SER A 172 11.37 7.67 -4.52
CA SER A 172 11.13 6.86 -3.32
C SER A 172 12.43 6.21 -2.82
N TYR A 173 12.45 5.84 -1.54
CA TYR A 173 13.60 5.26 -0.83
C TYR A 173 14.26 4.10 -1.60
N SER A 174 13.48 3.26 -2.28
CA SER A 174 13.97 2.15 -3.11
C SER A 174 14.77 2.60 -4.35
N SER A 175 14.52 3.78 -4.89
CA SER A 175 15.26 4.29 -6.07
C SER A 175 16.65 4.82 -5.74
N LYS A 176 16.95 5.12 -4.48
CA LYS A 176 18.27 5.58 -4.04
C LYS A 176 19.28 4.43 -3.84
N PHE A 177 18.81 3.18 -3.74
CA PHE A 177 19.64 2.00 -3.47
C PHE A 177 19.91 1.12 -4.69
N SER A 178 19.40 1.43 -5.87
CA SER A 178 19.59 0.63 -7.08
C SER A 178 21.00 0.69 -7.70
N PHE A 179 21.93 1.41 -7.09
CA PHE A 179 23.31 1.58 -7.59
C PHE A 179 24.41 0.98 -6.69
N LEU A 180 24.06 0.22 -5.66
CA LEU A 180 25.03 -0.39 -4.74
C LEU A 180 24.75 -1.88 -4.52
N GLN A 181 24.57 -2.63 -5.59
CA GLN A 181 24.72 -4.10 -5.61
C GLN A 181 25.47 -4.49 -6.85
#